data_2cefd4f8dc58c537c459acc9302d41a5
#
_entry.id   2cefd4f8dc58c537c459acc9302d41a5
#
_cell.length_a   1.000
_cell.length_b   1.000
_cell.length_c   1.000
_cell.angle_alpha   90.00
_cell.angle_beta   90.00
_cell.angle_gamma   90.00
#
_symmetry.space_group_name_H-M   'P 1'
#
loop_
_entity.id
_entity.type
_entity.pdbx_description
1 polymer ?
#
loop_
_entity_poly.entity_id
_entity_poly.type
_entity_poly.pdbx_seq_one_letter_code
_entity_poly.pdbx_strand_id
1 'polypeptide(L)'
;MGKYYKPGKVVVVLNGRNAGAKGIIVKSNYDNSKERKYPHCLVVGLSKGPRKPTKRNLAKLQQKIKQLESSKDSNDRLNAVKSFGVFIKHYNMSHLLATRYTVKEDFGINKTLDRLDNLEKKVKEEKAQIEAKEKAKKEENAKELESLKAKLGNDLNEYKNELKNAKIKIGGEMYKRFMQGFNKGKKEEEIENQQNTQFLFKKLKF
;
A
#
# COMPACT_ATOMS: atom_id res chain seq x y z
N MET A 1 29.04 -3.70 -1.87
CA MET A 1 28.25 -3.02 -0.81
C MET A 1 26.98 -3.79 -0.51
N GLY A 2 26.72 -4.10 0.76
CA GLY A 2 25.47 -4.81 1.14
C GLY A 2 24.25 -3.95 0.87
N LYS A 3 23.24 -4.55 0.24
CA LYS A 3 21.94 -3.88 -0.04
C LYS A 3 21.24 -3.54 1.28
N TYR A 4 21.21 -2.25 1.66
CA TYR A 4 20.68 -1.80 2.95
C TYR A 4 19.14 -1.77 2.97
N TYR A 5 18.52 -1.37 1.89
CA TYR A 5 17.06 -1.32 1.75
C TYR A 5 16.52 -2.67 1.26
N LYS A 6 16.28 -3.60 2.21
CA LYS A 6 15.74 -4.93 1.93
C LYS A 6 14.22 -4.96 2.13
N PRO A 7 13.49 -5.86 1.44
CA PRO A 7 12.08 -6.10 1.71
C PRO A 7 11.84 -6.42 3.20
N GLY A 8 10.72 -5.98 3.74
CA GLY A 8 10.37 -6.11 5.16
C GLY A 8 10.94 -5.03 6.06
N LYS A 9 11.92 -4.24 5.60
CA LYS A 9 12.55 -3.20 6.43
C LYS A 9 11.62 -2.01 6.65
N VAL A 10 11.53 -1.56 7.91
CA VAL A 10 10.76 -0.36 8.26
C VAL A 10 11.58 0.87 7.93
N VAL A 11 10.96 1.82 7.25
CA VAL A 11 11.55 3.10 6.84
C VAL A 11 10.67 4.26 7.26
N VAL A 12 11.30 5.43 7.42
CA VAL A 12 10.62 6.71 7.63
C VAL A 12 10.75 7.51 6.34
N VAL A 13 9.65 8.05 5.87
CA VAL A 13 9.64 8.92 4.68
C VAL A 13 10.11 10.31 5.08
N LEU A 14 11.10 10.85 4.37
CA LEU A 14 11.68 12.16 4.66
C LEU A 14 11.03 13.29 3.86
N ASN A 15 10.51 12.99 2.66
CA ASN A 15 10.05 14.03 1.74
C ASN A 15 8.66 13.75 1.17
N GLY A 16 7.94 14.82 0.84
CA GLY A 16 6.64 14.81 0.18
C GLY A 16 5.47 14.73 1.16
N ARG A 17 4.27 14.49 0.64
CA ARG A 17 3.00 14.47 1.41
C ARG A 17 3.02 13.54 2.63
N ASN A 18 3.78 12.44 2.56
CA ASN A 18 3.86 11.45 3.63
C ASN A 18 5.16 11.60 4.44
N ALA A 19 5.78 12.78 4.46
CA ALA A 19 6.96 13.04 5.30
C ALA A 19 6.66 12.74 6.78
N GLY A 20 7.60 12.10 7.48
CA GLY A 20 7.40 11.63 8.85
C GLY A 20 6.58 10.35 9.01
N ALA A 21 5.94 9.86 7.93
CA ALA A 21 5.20 8.60 7.97
C ALA A 21 6.16 7.40 7.95
N LYS A 22 5.76 6.33 8.63
CA LYS A 22 6.47 5.06 8.62
C LYS A 22 5.88 4.12 7.59
N GLY A 23 6.75 3.36 6.93
CA GLY A 23 6.34 2.35 5.98
C GLY A 23 7.26 1.15 5.98
N ILE A 24 6.84 0.10 5.30
CA ILE A 24 7.57 -1.13 5.09
C ILE A 24 7.98 -1.18 3.62
N ILE A 25 9.23 -1.52 3.35
CA ILE A 25 9.70 -1.77 2.00
C ILE A 25 9.15 -3.12 1.54
N VAL A 26 8.52 -3.14 0.39
CA VAL A 26 8.01 -4.38 -0.23
C VAL A 26 8.92 -4.84 -1.35
N LYS A 27 9.23 -3.93 -2.26
CA LYS A 27 10.16 -4.19 -3.37
C LYS A 27 11.24 -3.11 -3.40
N SER A 28 12.48 -3.50 -3.65
CA SER A 28 13.61 -2.57 -3.79
C SER A 28 14.28 -2.78 -5.14
N ASN A 29 14.33 -1.75 -5.94
CA ASN A 29 14.98 -1.71 -7.23
C ASN A 29 16.20 -0.80 -7.14
N TYR A 30 17.38 -1.40 -7.25
CA TYR A 30 18.66 -0.68 -7.22
C TYR A 30 19.09 -0.23 -8.61
N ASP A 31 18.59 -0.91 -9.64
CA ASP A 31 18.92 -0.63 -11.03
C ASP A 31 18.01 0.48 -11.57
N ASN A 32 18.57 1.28 -12.46
CA ASN A 32 17.84 2.31 -13.16
C ASN A 32 16.87 1.66 -14.15
N SER A 33 15.59 1.97 -14.06
CA SER A 33 14.60 1.58 -15.06
C SER A 33 14.45 2.67 -16.13
N LYS A 34 13.90 2.32 -17.29
CA LYS A 34 13.60 3.32 -18.34
C LYS A 34 12.70 4.45 -17.84
N GLU A 35 11.79 4.14 -16.92
CA GLU A 35 10.85 5.12 -16.35
C GLU A 35 11.44 5.91 -15.17
N ARG A 36 12.34 5.30 -14.41
CA ARG A 36 12.94 5.90 -13.20
C ARG A 36 14.45 5.70 -13.24
N LYS A 37 15.15 6.76 -13.58
CA LYS A 37 16.61 6.79 -13.69
C LYS A 37 17.31 6.93 -12.32
N TYR A 38 16.71 6.35 -11.26
CA TYR A 38 17.24 6.39 -9.89
C TYR A 38 16.82 5.15 -9.11
N PRO A 39 17.63 4.71 -8.14
CA PRO A 39 17.28 3.60 -7.26
C PRO A 39 16.03 3.94 -6.43
N HIS A 40 15.06 3.04 -6.43
CA HIS A 40 13.77 3.28 -5.79
C HIS A 40 13.22 2.06 -5.08
N CYS A 41 12.37 2.30 -4.09
CA CYS A 41 11.66 1.28 -3.34
C CYS A 41 10.15 1.47 -3.43
N LEU A 42 9.41 0.37 -3.53
CA LEU A 42 7.97 0.37 -3.28
C LEU A 42 7.73 0.26 -1.78
N VAL A 43 7.09 1.27 -1.22
CA VAL A 43 6.82 1.38 0.21
C VAL A 43 5.33 1.36 0.46
N VAL A 44 4.91 0.51 1.38
CA VAL A 44 3.57 0.47 1.96
C VAL A 44 3.66 1.03 3.37
N GLY A 45 2.91 2.06 3.67
CA GLY A 45 3.02 2.72 4.96
C GLY A 45 1.72 3.35 5.45
N LEU A 46 1.80 3.92 6.64
CA LEU A 46 0.66 4.50 7.36
C LEU A 46 0.70 6.02 7.24
N SER A 47 -0.24 6.60 6.51
CA SER A 47 -0.44 8.06 6.46
C SER A 47 -1.15 8.58 7.72
N LYS A 48 -2.04 7.76 8.29
CA LYS A 48 -2.67 8.02 9.58
C LYS A 48 -2.47 6.81 10.48
N GLY A 49 -1.76 7.01 11.58
CA GLY A 49 -1.58 5.97 12.60
C GLY A 49 -2.85 5.70 13.39
N PRO A 50 -2.95 4.52 14.00
CA PRO A 50 -4.09 4.16 14.84
C PRO A 50 -4.18 5.09 16.06
N ARG A 51 -5.41 5.43 16.45
CA ARG A 51 -5.66 6.09 17.72
C ARG A 51 -5.61 5.05 18.84
N LYS A 52 -5.12 5.44 20.03
CA LYS A 52 -5.16 4.56 21.20
C LYS A 52 -6.59 4.08 21.43
N PRO A 53 -6.84 2.77 21.54
CA PRO A 53 -8.16 2.27 21.86
C PRO A 53 -8.48 2.64 23.31
N THR A 54 -9.49 3.47 23.51
CA THR A 54 -10.11 3.70 24.83
C THR A 54 -11.20 2.64 25.03
N LYS A 55 -11.53 2.29 26.28
CA LYS A 55 -12.61 1.32 26.60
C LYS A 55 -13.91 1.64 25.85
N ARG A 56 -14.28 2.93 25.78
CA ARG A 56 -15.48 3.39 25.07
C ARG A 56 -15.40 3.21 23.56
N ASN A 57 -14.24 3.45 22.97
CA ASN A 57 -14.03 3.28 21.53
C ASN A 57 -13.93 1.80 21.14
N LEU A 58 -13.39 0.94 22.03
CA LEU A 58 -13.37 -0.51 21.83
C LEU A 58 -14.78 -1.09 21.78
N ALA A 59 -15.66 -0.73 22.72
CA ALA A 59 -17.04 -1.18 22.71
C ALA A 59 -17.79 -0.77 21.44
N LYS A 60 -17.65 0.50 21.01
CA LYS A 60 -18.24 0.99 19.74
C LYS A 60 -17.66 0.28 18.52
N LEU A 61 -16.37 -0.04 18.55
CA LEU A 61 -15.71 -0.73 17.46
C LEU A 61 -16.17 -2.20 17.37
N GLN A 62 -16.29 -2.89 18.49
CA GLN A 62 -16.83 -4.25 18.57
C GLN A 62 -18.28 -4.32 18.07
N GLN A 63 -19.12 -3.34 18.43
CA GLN A 63 -20.48 -3.25 17.89
C GLN A 63 -20.49 -3.05 16.38
N LYS A 64 -19.62 -2.17 15.85
CA LYS A 64 -19.48 -1.96 14.42
C LYS A 64 -18.95 -3.22 13.69
N ILE A 65 -17.99 -3.92 14.26
CA ILE A 65 -17.48 -5.17 13.69
C ILE A 65 -18.59 -6.22 13.62
N LYS A 66 -19.37 -6.40 14.70
CA LYS A 66 -20.53 -7.31 14.72
C LYS A 66 -21.59 -6.94 13.67
N GLN A 67 -21.90 -5.65 13.52
CA GLN A 67 -22.82 -5.17 12.49
C GLN A 67 -22.30 -5.42 11.08
N LEU A 68 -20.98 -5.34 10.88
CA LEU A 68 -20.33 -5.57 9.61
C LEU A 68 -20.16 -7.04 9.25
N GLU A 69 -20.08 -7.92 10.26
CA GLU A 69 -20.10 -9.39 10.05
C GLU A 69 -21.48 -9.86 9.61
N SER A 70 -22.54 -9.17 10.04
CA SER A 70 -23.93 -9.44 9.60
C SER A 70 -24.30 -8.81 8.26
N SER A 71 -23.58 -7.78 7.79
CA SER A 71 -23.82 -7.15 6.50
C SER A 71 -23.02 -7.83 5.39
N LYS A 72 -23.71 -8.20 4.29
CA LYS A 72 -23.07 -8.80 3.10
C LYS A 72 -22.27 -7.78 2.26
N ASP A 73 -22.41 -6.49 2.52
CA ASP A 73 -21.79 -5.43 1.72
C ASP A 73 -20.34 -5.18 2.12
N SER A 74 -19.46 -5.44 1.16
CA SER A 74 -18.01 -5.20 1.29
C SER A 74 -17.67 -3.72 1.55
N ASN A 75 -18.50 -2.77 1.09
CA ASN A 75 -18.30 -1.33 1.29
C ASN A 75 -18.43 -0.89 2.75
N ASP A 76 -19.26 -1.52 3.54
CA ASP A 76 -19.44 -1.17 4.96
C ASP A 76 -18.27 -1.63 5.82
N ARG A 77 -17.65 -2.77 5.48
CA ARG A 77 -16.38 -3.20 6.10
C ARG A 77 -15.26 -2.17 5.89
N LEU A 78 -15.32 -1.45 4.77
CA LEU A 78 -14.36 -0.42 4.39
C LEU A 78 -14.50 0.86 5.21
N ASN A 79 -15.72 1.20 5.62
CA ASN A 79 -16.00 2.39 6.42
C ASN A 79 -15.54 2.25 7.89
N ALA A 80 -15.49 1.03 8.42
CA ALA A 80 -14.96 0.77 9.76
C ALA A 80 -13.45 1.02 9.88
N VAL A 81 -12.71 0.89 8.76
CA VAL A 81 -11.24 1.09 8.70
C VAL A 81 -10.84 2.53 8.38
N LYS A 82 -11.80 3.47 8.26
CA LYS A 82 -11.53 4.90 7.94
C LYS A 82 -10.59 5.63 8.91
N SER A 83 -10.32 5.07 10.09
CA SER A 83 -9.34 5.64 11.03
C SER A 83 -7.88 5.32 10.67
N PHE A 84 -7.66 4.40 9.72
CA PHE A 84 -6.35 3.88 9.32
C PHE A 84 -6.07 4.28 7.87
N GLY A 85 -5.18 5.22 7.66
CA GLY A 85 -4.79 5.63 6.32
C GLY A 85 -3.55 4.85 5.86
N VAL A 86 -3.66 4.07 4.78
CA VAL A 86 -2.53 3.38 4.15
C VAL A 86 -2.16 4.07 2.85
N PHE A 87 -0.87 4.22 2.59
CA PHE A 87 -0.34 4.63 1.29
C PHE A 87 0.53 3.53 0.69
N ILE A 88 0.47 3.43 -0.64
CA ILE A 88 1.34 2.59 -1.46
C ILE A 88 1.98 3.51 -2.47
N LYS A 89 3.31 3.62 -2.47
CA LYS A 89 4.01 4.54 -3.35
C LYS A 89 5.48 4.14 -3.56
N HIS A 90 5.99 4.40 -4.75
CA HIS A 90 7.42 4.35 -5.03
C HIS A 90 8.12 5.59 -4.49
N TYR A 91 9.22 5.39 -3.80
CA TYR A 91 10.07 6.45 -3.27
C TYR A 91 11.51 6.26 -3.75
N ASN A 92 12.19 7.36 -4.00
CA ASN A 92 13.63 7.35 -4.16
C ASN A 92 14.28 6.92 -2.83
N MET A 93 15.30 6.07 -2.87
CA MET A 93 16.01 5.61 -1.67
C MET A 93 16.61 6.76 -0.87
N SER A 94 17.01 7.86 -1.53
CA SER A 94 17.51 9.07 -0.85
C SER A 94 16.47 9.80 0.00
N HIS A 95 15.17 9.58 -0.28
CA HIS A 95 14.06 10.16 0.48
C HIS A 95 13.56 9.23 1.61
N LEU A 96 14.29 8.19 1.92
CA LEU A 96 13.93 7.22 2.95
C LEU A 96 15.01 7.14 4.00
N LEU A 97 14.62 7.17 5.27
CA LEU A 97 15.47 6.86 6.41
C LEU A 97 15.19 5.41 6.83
N ALA A 98 16.15 4.51 6.62
CA ALA A 98 15.99 3.14 7.04
C ALA A 98 16.22 3.03 8.56
N THR A 99 15.35 2.26 9.22
CA THR A 99 15.44 1.97 10.66
C THR A 99 16.09 0.61 10.90
N ARG A 100 16.41 0.28 12.15
CA ARG A 100 16.90 -1.05 12.53
C ARG A 100 15.81 -2.12 12.46
N TYR A 101 14.53 -1.74 12.47
CA TYR A 101 13.40 -2.65 12.58
C TYR A 101 13.08 -3.33 11.25
N THR A 102 12.78 -4.64 11.32
CA THR A 102 12.36 -5.44 10.17
C THR A 102 11.09 -6.18 10.55
N VAL A 103 10.06 -6.09 9.72
CA VAL A 103 8.79 -6.79 9.88
C VAL A 103 8.81 -8.00 8.97
N LYS A 104 8.69 -9.19 9.54
CA LYS A 104 8.64 -10.46 8.80
C LYS A 104 7.23 -10.83 8.35
N GLU A 105 6.23 -10.11 8.87
CA GLU A 105 4.82 -10.42 8.60
C GLU A 105 4.37 -9.86 7.26
N ASP A 106 3.74 -10.72 6.46
CA ASP A 106 3.04 -10.29 5.24
C ASP A 106 1.58 -9.92 5.60
N PHE A 107 1.27 -8.64 5.59
CA PHE A 107 -0.09 -8.12 5.79
C PHE A 107 -0.99 -8.35 4.57
N GLY A 108 -0.82 -9.45 3.83
CA GLY A 108 -1.50 -9.67 2.55
C GLY A 108 -1.03 -8.75 1.44
N ILE A 109 0.14 -8.10 1.65
CA ILE A 109 0.69 -7.09 0.73
C ILE A 109 1.07 -7.73 -0.60
N ASN A 110 1.76 -8.88 -0.57
CA ASN A 110 2.27 -9.52 -1.79
C ASN A 110 1.12 -9.90 -2.74
N LYS A 111 0.09 -10.58 -2.24
CA LYS A 111 -1.09 -10.99 -3.04
C LYS A 111 -1.83 -9.79 -3.67
N THR A 112 -1.92 -8.68 -2.92
CA THR A 112 -2.61 -7.47 -3.43
C THR A 112 -1.75 -6.71 -4.43
N LEU A 113 -0.43 -6.71 -4.25
CA LEU A 113 0.50 -6.04 -5.17
C LEU A 113 0.63 -6.78 -6.50
N ASP A 114 0.65 -8.12 -6.50
CA ASP A 114 0.72 -8.90 -7.75
C ASP A 114 -0.45 -8.57 -8.68
N ARG A 115 -1.65 -8.38 -8.13
CA ARG A 115 -2.81 -7.92 -8.91
C ARG A 115 -2.61 -6.51 -9.47
N LEU A 116 -2.10 -5.60 -8.66
CA LEU A 116 -1.83 -4.22 -9.09
C LEU A 116 -0.74 -4.15 -10.16
N ASP A 117 0.33 -4.94 -10.02
CA ASP A 117 1.41 -5.02 -11.00
C ASP A 117 0.90 -5.54 -12.36
N ASN A 118 -0.02 -6.51 -12.36
CA ASN A 118 -0.61 -7.03 -13.58
C ASN A 118 -1.49 -5.99 -14.28
N LEU A 119 -2.31 -5.24 -13.53
CA LEU A 119 -3.12 -4.16 -14.09
C LEU A 119 -2.25 -2.99 -14.58
N GLU A 120 -1.18 -2.66 -13.84
CA GLU A 120 -0.24 -1.61 -14.27
C GLU A 120 0.47 -1.98 -15.58
N LYS A 121 0.81 -3.25 -15.79
CA LYS A 121 1.38 -3.74 -17.06
C LYS A 121 0.39 -3.59 -18.22
N LYS A 122 -0.87 -4.02 -18.03
CA LYS A 122 -1.92 -3.85 -19.05
C LYS A 122 -2.09 -2.40 -19.47
N VAL A 123 -2.23 -1.50 -18.49
CA VAL A 123 -2.38 -0.05 -18.74
C VAL A 123 -1.17 0.52 -19.48
N LYS A 124 0.05 0.02 -19.21
CA LYS A 124 1.26 0.47 -19.92
C LYS A 124 1.31 -0.03 -21.36
N GLU A 125 0.93 -1.28 -21.59
CA GLU A 125 0.88 -1.87 -22.92
C GLU A 125 -0.14 -1.13 -23.80
N GLU A 126 -1.32 -0.83 -23.28
CA GLU A 126 -2.35 -0.07 -24.00
C GLU A 126 -1.91 1.37 -24.32
N LYS A 127 -1.24 2.04 -23.37
CA LYS A 127 -0.66 3.37 -23.63
C LYS A 127 0.38 3.33 -24.75
N ALA A 128 1.26 2.33 -24.72
CA ALA A 128 2.27 2.18 -25.77
C ALA A 128 1.65 1.93 -27.16
N GLN A 129 0.55 1.15 -27.21
CA GLN A 129 -0.20 0.91 -28.46
C GLN A 129 -0.84 2.19 -28.98
N ILE A 130 -1.43 3.03 -28.09
CA ILE A 130 -2.02 4.32 -28.50
C ILE A 130 -0.96 5.27 -29.01
N GLU A 131 0.18 5.40 -28.31
CA GLU A 131 1.29 6.25 -28.75
C GLU A 131 1.87 5.79 -30.10
N ALA A 132 1.96 4.48 -30.34
CA ALA A 132 2.42 3.93 -31.61
C ALA A 132 1.46 4.27 -32.76
N LYS A 133 0.13 4.14 -32.51
CA LYS A 133 -0.91 4.46 -33.53
C LYS A 133 -1.05 5.97 -33.77
N GLU A 134 -0.87 6.81 -32.74
CA GLU A 134 -0.83 8.26 -32.91
C GLU A 134 0.34 8.73 -33.77
N LYS A 135 1.49 8.07 -33.64
CA LYS A 135 2.67 8.34 -34.50
C LYS A 135 2.49 7.91 -35.96
N ALA A 136 1.67 6.89 -36.19
CA ALA A 136 1.46 6.32 -37.54
C ALA A 136 0.53 7.18 -38.45
N LYS A 137 -0.05 8.27 -37.96
CA LYS A 137 -0.83 9.31 -38.67
C LYS A 137 -1.54 8.82 -39.96
N LYS A 138 -2.50 7.91 -39.88
CA LYS A 138 -3.41 7.58 -40.97
C LYS A 138 -4.84 7.88 -40.53
N GLU A 139 -5.59 8.58 -41.36
CA GLU A 139 -6.99 9.00 -41.11
C GLU A 139 -7.96 7.84 -40.86
N GLU A 140 -7.67 6.65 -41.40
CA GLU A 140 -8.45 5.42 -41.16
C GLU A 140 -8.44 4.93 -39.70
N ASN A 141 -7.50 5.38 -38.88
CA ASN A 141 -7.32 4.92 -37.51
C ASN A 141 -8.06 5.74 -36.45
N ALA A 142 -8.83 6.77 -36.81
CA ALA A 142 -9.48 7.66 -35.85
C ALA A 142 -10.51 6.92 -34.97
N LYS A 143 -11.35 6.08 -35.56
CA LYS A 143 -12.36 5.30 -34.84
C LYS A 143 -11.73 4.23 -33.93
N GLU A 144 -10.65 3.59 -34.39
CA GLU A 144 -9.91 2.63 -33.57
C GLU A 144 -9.17 3.32 -32.42
N LEU A 145 -8.64 4.51 -32.63
CA LEU A 145 -8.00 5.33 -31.60
C LEU A 145 -9.00 5.74 -30.51
N GLU A 146 -10.21 6.14 -30.86
CA GLU A 146 -11.25 6.43 -29.88
C GLU A 146 -11.63 5.21 -29.05
N SER A 147 -11.80 4.04 -29.68
CA SER A 147 -12.10 2.79 -29.00
C SER A 147 -11.01 2.38 -28.03
N LEU A 148 -9.73 2.56 -28.40
CA LEU A 148 -8.57 2.29 -27.55
C LEU A 148 -8.46 3.29 -26.40
N LYS A 149 -8.74 4.57 -26.63
CA LYS A 149 -8.79 5.59 -25.56
C LYS A 149 -9.90 5.31 -24.55
N ALA A 150 -11.06 4.82 -25.02
CA ALA A 150 -12.15 4.41 -24.14
C ALA A 150 -11.77 3.17 -23.30
N LYS A 151 -11.12 2.16 -23.89
CA LYS A 151 -10.59 0.99 -23.15
C LYS A 151 -9.58 1.41 -22.10
N LEU A 152 -8.59 2.21 -22.47
CA LEU A 152 -7.61 2.76 -21.54
C LEU A 152 -8.28 3.53 -20.38
N GLY A 153 -9.32 4.28 -20.65
CA GLY A 153 -10.10 4.98 -19.64
C GLY A 153 -10.73 4.03 -18.61
N ASN A 154 -11.29 2.92 -19.09
CA ASN A 154 -11.88 1.87 -18.24
C ASN A 154 -10.80 1.17 -17.39
N ASP A 155 -9.69 0.77 -17.99
CA ASP A 155 -8.61 0.08 -17.30
C ASP A 155 -7.90 0.99 -16.28
N LEU A 156 -7.78 2.28 -16.57
CA LEU A 156 -7.31 3.25 -15.59
C LEU A 156 -8.25 3.41 -14.40
N ASN A 157 -9.56 3.35 -14.63
CA ASN A 157 -10.55 3.41 -13.55
C ASN A 157 -10.54 2.10 -12.73
N GLU A 158 -10.42 0.95 -13.38
CA GLU A 158 -10.24 -0.34 -12.72
C GLU A 158 -8.98 -0.34 -11.85
N TYR A 159 -7.84 0.10 -12.38
CA TYR A 159 -6.60 0.23 -11.63
C TYR A 159 -6.75 1.14 -10.39
N LYS A 160 -7.41 2.29 -10.54
CA LYS A 160 -7.67 3.21 -9.41
C LYS A 160 -8.54 2.57 -8.34
N ASN A 161 -9.55 1.81 -8.74
CA ASN A 161 -10.46 1.11 -7.83
C ASN A 161 -9.73 -0.04 -7.12
N GLU A 162 -8.95 -0.84 -7.84
CA GLU A 162 -8.14 -1.90 -7.25
C GLU A 162 -7.07 -1.34 -6.29
N LEU A 163 -6.43 -0.23 -6.63
CA LEU A 163 -5.50 0.45 -5.73
C LEU A 163 -6.20 0.92 -4.44
N LYS A 164 -7.44 1.38 -4.54
CA LYS A 164 -8.27 1.77 -3.39
C LYS A 164 -8.60 0.56 -2.53
N ASN A 165 -9.04 -0.53 -3.15
CA ASN A 165 -9.36 -1.80 -2.50
C ASN A 165 -8.12 -2.42 -1.83
N ALA A 166 -6.97 -2.39 -2.50
CA ALA A 166 -5.70 -2.86 -1.95
C ALA A 166 -5.31 -2.11 -0.67
N LYS A 167 -5.38 -0.77 -0.69
CA LYS A 167 -5.11 0.06 0.51
C LYS A 167 -6.03 -0.30 1.67
N ILE A 168 -7.28 -0.60 1.38
CA ILE A 168 -8.28 -0.96 2.38
C ILE A 168 -8.00 -2.34 2.96
N LYS A 169 -7.74 -3.35 2.11
CA LYS A 169 -7.40 -4.70 2.55
C LYS A 169 -6.15 -4.71 3.43
N ILE A 170 -5.08 -4.08 2.96
CA ILE A 170 -3.83 -3.95 3.72
C ILE A 170 -4.07 -3.20 5.03
N GLY A 171 -4.84 -2.11 5.02
CA GLY A 171 -5.22 -1.37 6.21
C GLY A 171 -6.00 -2.21 7.22
N GLY A 172 -6.90 -3.08 6.75
CA GLY A 172 -7.66 -4.03 7.57
C GLY A 172 -6.76 -5.05 8.26
N GLU A 173 -5.83 -5.66 7.53
CA GLU A 173 -4.89 -6.62 8.11
C GLU A 173 -3.92 -5.96 9.11
N MET A 174 -3.38 -4.77 8.78
CA MET A 174 -2.56 -3.99 9.70
C MET A 174 -3.34 -3.62 10.97
N TYR A 175 -4.62 -3.27 10.85
CA TYR A 175 -5.47 -2.96 12.00
C TYR A 175 -5.72 -4.19 12.89
N LYS A 176 -6.04 -5.35 12.30
CA LYS A 176 -6.18 -6.61 13.04
C LYS A 176 -4.92 -6.90 13.85
N ARG A 177 -3.76 -6.75 13.24
CA ARG A 177 -2.47 -7.00 13.89
C ARG A 177 -2.18 -5.99 14.99
N PHE A 178 -2.49 -4.73 14.78
CA PHE A 178 -2.41 -3.69 15.80
C PHE A 178 -3.26 -4.06 17.04
N MET A 179 -4.49 -4.54 16.83
CA MET A 179 -5.37 -4.94 17.92
C MET A 179 -4.89 -6.20 18.65
N GLN A 180 -4.30 -7.17 17.95
CA GLN A 180 -3.71 -8.37 18.55
C GLN A 180 -2.53 -8.05 19.47
N GLY A 181 -1.77 -6.99 19.19
CA GLY A 181 -0.65 -6.55 20.01
C GLY A 181 -1.05 -6.04 21.41
N PHE A 182 -2.36 -5.85 21.69
CA PHE A 182 -2.87 -5.51 23.03
C PHE A 182 -3.26 -6.75 23.86
N ASN A 183 -3.34 -7.94 23.27
CA ASN A 183 -3.64 -9.17 24.00
C ASN A 183 -2.34 -9.70 24.64
N LYS A 184 -2.31 -9.73 25.97
CA LYS A 184 -1.16 -10.23 26.74
C LYS A 184 -1.09 -11.75 26.68
N GLY A 185 0.12 -12.29 26.43
CA GLY A 185 0.48 -13.71 26.60
C GLY A 185 1.03 -14.37 25.35
N LYS A 186 2.32 -14.18 25.03
CA LYS A 186 2.95 -14.82 23.88
C LYS A 186 4.46 -15.08 24.10
N LYS A 187 5.01 -16.10 23.41
CA LYS A 187 6.38 -16.58 23.46
C LYS A 187 7.42 -15.55 23.02
N GLU A 188 8.68 -15.67 23.46
CA GLU A 188 9.75 -14.66 23.28
C GLU A 188 10.05 -14.24 21.82
N GLU A 189 10.06 -15.19 20.87
CA GLU A 189 10.25 -14.85 19.43
C GLU A 189 9.09 -14.03 18.85
N GLU A 190 7.88 -14.23 19.36
CA GLU A 190 6.73 -13.41 19.01
C GLU A 190 6.85 -12.00 19.60
N ILE A 191 7.57 -11.83 20.71
CA ILE A 191 7.79 -10.52 21.38
C ILE A 191 8.67 -9.64 20.52
N GLU A 192 9.75 -10.15 19.93
CA GLU A 192 10.62 -9.35 19.06
C GLU A 192 9.92 -8.92 17.77
N ASN A 193 9.21 -9.84 17.12
CA ASN A 193 8.39 -9.51 15.97
C ASN A 193 7.27 -8.51 16.32
N GLN A 194 6.69 -8.62 17.52
CA GLN A 194 5.71 -7.65 18.02
C GLN A 194 6.33 -6.28 18.27
N GLN A 195 7.54 -6.19 18.81
CA GLN A 195 8.24 -4.91 19.01
C GLN A 195 8.51 -4.21 17.69
N ASN A 196 8.97 -4.94 16.67
CA ASN A 196 9.22 -4.44 15.34
C ASN A 196 7.93 -3.92 14.68
N THR A 197 6.85 -4.69 14.80
CA THR A 197 5.53 -4.32 14.28
C THR A 197 4.91 -3.16 15.08
N GLN A 198 5.06 -3.14 16.40
CA GLN A 198 4.60 -2.03 17.25
C GLN A 198 5.31 -0.71 16.92
N PHE A 199 6.59 -0.77 16.54
CA PHE A 199 7.30 0.43 16.10
C PHE A 199 6.62 1.08 14.89
N LEU A 200 6.11 0.30 13.94
CA LEU A 200 5.39 0.81 12.79
C LEU A 200 4.16 1.66 13.21
N PHE A 201 3.47 1.23 14.27
CA PHE A 201 2.24 1.87 14.74
C PHE A 201 2.46 3.01 15.75
N LYS A 202 3.62 3.10 16.40
CA LYS A 202 3.92 4.19 17.33
C LYS A 202 4.09 5.51 16.56
N LYS A 203 3.54 6.61 17.09
CA LYS A 203 3.86 7.93 16.56
C LYS A 203 5.31 8.28 16.86
N LEU A 204 5.99 8.91 15.91
CA LEU A 204 7.27 9.57 16.19
C LEU A 204 6.97 10.75 17.11
N LYS A 205 7.71 10.84 18.20
CA LYS A 205 7.75 12.01 19.07
C LYS A 205 9.06 12.71 18.74
N PHE A 206 8.96 13.86 18.20
CA PHE A 206 10.07 14.80 18.05
C PHE A 206 9.96 15.83 19.14
#